data_ffad7389a4eac66129b29132db44a486
#
_entry.id   ffad7389a4eac66129b29132db44a486
#
_cell.length_a   1.000
_cell.length_b   1.000
_cell.length_c   1.000
_cell.angle_alpha   90.00
_cell.angle_beta   90.00
_cell.angle_gamma   90.00
#
_symmetry.space_group_name_H-M   'P 1'
#
loop_
_entity.id
_entity.type
_entity.pdbx_description
1 polymer ?
#
loop_
_entity_poly.entity_id
_entity_poly.type
_entity_poly.pdbx_seq_one_letter_code
_entity_poly.pdbx_strand_id
1 'polypeptide(L)'
;MRQIQSLTERGEYSTGWSKANKINLWARTENGEKAYTLLNHLIGGNSSGLQYNLFDSHGSGGGDTMMNGTTVWQIDGNFGLTSGVAEMLVQSQSGYTQFLPAIPSAWEEGSVQGLKARGNFTIGEKWANGVAETFTVCYDGDKESSTFTGSYEDITSAKVYADGKEIEVTKEEETGRISFEAKAGKTYTIDMSETNVEELKEKATAFLKQLHPDLIKIKEELQSAIDRSSKELGSILTKAKQMDQLYRTYLQEAENVYYLTDQEGLAYNEIDTIYNQLRELRHTLLGNTGDMEYYQKA
;
A
#
# COMPACT_ATOMS: atom_id res chain seq x y z
N MET A 1 -7.03 8.48 11.67
CA MET A 1 -8.42 8.77 11.23
C MET A 1 -8.63 10.20 10.73
N ARG A 2 -8.38 11.28 11.50
CA ARG A 2 -8.63 12.67 11.03
C ARG A 2 -7.86 13.07 9.77
N GLN A 3 -6.64 12.57 9.56
CA GLN A 3 -5.85 12.88 8.35
C GLN A 3 -6.46 12.25 7.09
N ILE A 4 -6.85 10.98 7.17
CA ILE A 4 -7.50 10.26 6.06
C ILE A 4 -8.81 10.94 5.67
N GLN A 5 -9.64 11.28 6.65
CA GLN A 5 -10.88 12.01 6.43
C GLN A 5 -10.63 13.35 5.72
N SER A 6 -9.68 14.16 6.20
CA SER A 6 -9.34 15.43 5.58
C SER A 6 -8.81 15.29 4.15
N LEU A 7 -8.06 14.23 3.85
CA LEU A 7 -7.58 13.95 2.49
C LEU A 7 -8.74 13.57 1.57
N THR A 8 -9.65 12.75 2.04
CA THR A 8 -10.84 12.31 1.30
C THR A 8 -11.76 13.49 0.99
N GLU A 9 -12.04 14.33 1.99
CA GLU A 9 -12.91 15.53 1.83
C GLU A 9 -12.35 16.56 0.86
N ARG A 10 -11.02 16.69 0.74
CA ARG A 10 -10.38 17.62 -0.20
C ARG A 10 -10.42 17.18 -1.66
N GLY A 11 -10.86 15.93 -1.91
CA GLY A 11 -10.96 15.39 -3.26
C GLY A 11 -9.62 15.17 -3.96
N GLU A 12 -9.66 14.61 -5.14
CA GLU A 12 -8.48 14.23 -5.93
C GLU A 12 -8.05 15.29 -6.93
N TYR A 13 -8.97 16.17 -7.32
CA TYR A 13 -8.73 17.22 -8.32
C TYR A 13 -8.01 18.43 -7.69
N SER A 14 -6.85 18.74 -8.21
CA SER A 14 -6.03 19.85 -7.71
C SER A 14 -4.86 20.15 -8.63
N THR A 15 -4.14 21.22 -8.31
CA THR A 15 -2.91 21.61 -9.00
C THR A 15 -1.79 20.58 -8.82
N GLY A 16 -0.75 20.60 -9.66
CA GLY A 16 0.35 19.64 -9.63
C GLY A 16 1.04 19.56 -8.28
N TRP A 17 1.37 20.71 -7.67
CA TRP A 17 1.97 20.75 -6.33
C TRP A 17 1.03 20.16 -5.26
N SER A 18 -0.27 20.40 -5.37
CA SER A 18 -1.25 19.88 -4.44
C SER A 18 -1.46 18.38 -4.60
N LYS A 19 -1.47 17.86 -5.84
CA LYS A 19 -1.50 16.41 -6.11
C LYS A 19 -0.26 15.74 -5.55
N ALA A 20 0.92 16.27 -5.83
CA ALA A 20 2.19 15.78 -5.33
C ALA A 20 2.21 15.72 -3.79
N ASN A 21 1.71 16.76 -3.12
CA ASN A 21 1.54 16.75 -1.67
C ASN A 21 0.59 15.65 -1.18
N LYS A 22 -0.54 15.46 -1.86
CA LYS A 22 -1.50 14.39 -1.52
C LYS A 22 -0.92 13.00 -1.75
N ILE A 23 -0.11 12.78 -2.79
CA ILE A 23 0.61 11.51 -3.01
C ILE A 23 1.47 11.20 -1.78
N ASN A 24 2.29 12.16 -1.32
CA ASN A 24 3.10 12.00 -0.12
C ASN A 24 2.26 11.70 1.14
N LEU A 25 1.14 12.39 1.31
CA LEU A 25 0.27 12.19 2.45
C LEU A 25 -0.42 10.82 2.42
N TRP A 26 -0.88 10.35 1.25
CA TRP A 26 -1.45 9.02 1.10
C TRP A 26 -0.40 7.93 1.30
N ALA A 27 0.82 8.11 0.81
CA ALA A 27 1.93 7.21 1.09
C ALA A 27 2.19 7.10 2.59
N ARG A 28 2.17 8.23 3.33
CA ARG A 28 2.35 8.26 4.79
C ARG A 28 1.19 7.68 5.59
N THR A 29 0.03 7.53 5.00
CA THR A 29 -1.09 6.79 5.58
C THR A 29 -1.12 5.33 5.12
N GLU A 30 -0.06 4.86 4.46
CA GLU A 30 0.10 3.49 3.96
C GLU A 30 -0.98 3.09 2.93
N ASN A 31 -1.55 4.08 2.24
CA ASN A 31 -2.54 3.84 1.20
C ASN A 31 -1.91 3.97 -0.19
N GLY A 32 -1.27 2.89 -0.65
CA GLY A 32 -0.59 2.80 -1.94
C GLY A 32 -1.51 3.02 -3.12
N GLU A 33 -2.74 2.51 -3.07
CA GLU A 33 -3.71 2.64 -4.16
C GLU A 33 -4.13 4.09 -4.41
N LYS A 34 -4.40 4.83 -3.34
CA LYS A 34 -4.72 6.26 -3.46
C LYS A 34 -3.53 7.09 -3.91
N ALA A 35 -2.35 6.81 -3.39
CA ALA A 35 -1.11 7.43 -3.84
C ALA A 35 -0.88 7.17 -5.33
N TYR A 36 -1.03 5.92 -5.78
CA TYR A 36 -0.85 5.51 -7.17
C TYR A 36 -1.91 6.11 -8.11
N THR A 37 -3.16 6.20 -7.70
CA THR A 37 -4.21 6.87 -8.47
C THR A 37 -3.84 8.33 -8.75
N LEU A 38 -3.39 9.06 -7.74
CA LEU A 38 -2.97 10.45 -7.91
C LEU A 38 -1.66 10.59 -8.71
N LEU A 39 -0.74 9.63 -8.55
CA LEU A 39 0.47 9.52 -9.34
C LEU A 39 0.12 9.43 -10.84
N ASN A 40 -0.78 8.52 -11.20
CA ASN A 40 -1.23 8.34 -12.59
C ASN A 40 -1.95 9.58 -13.13
N HIS A 41 -2.75 10.24 -12.31
CA HIS A 41 -3.38 11.51 -12.68
C HIS A 41 -2.35 12.62 -12.91
N LEU A 42 -1.23 12.60 -12.21
CA LEU A 42 -0.19 13.62 -12.37
C LEU A 42 0.70 13.36 -13.58
N ILE A 43 0.99 12.10 -13.90
CA ILE A 43 1.90 11.72 -15.00
C ILE A 43 1.16 11.51 -16.32
N GLY A 44 0.01 10.85 -16.29
CA GLY A 44 -0.59 10.19 -17.45
C GLY A 44 -1.82 10.83 -18.05
N GLY A 45 -2.27 11.96 -17.57
CA GLY A 45 -3.51 12.58 -18.05
C GLY A 45 -3.37 13.25 -19.41
N ASN A 46 -4.28 12.98 -20.34
CA ASN A 46 -4.39 13.65 -21.65
C ASN A 46 -4.55 15.16 -21.57
N SER A 47 -4.58 15.72 -20.39
CA SER A 47 -4.83 17.13 -20.14
C SER A 47 -4.27 17.68 -18.83
N SER A 48 -3.54 16.91 -18.05
CA SER A 48 -3.01 17.34 -16.76
C SER A 48 -1.80 16.53 -16.36
N GLY A 49 -0.74 16.57 -17.13
CA GLY A 49 0.48 15.88 -16.83
C GLY A 49 1.62 16.82 -16.50
N LEU A 50 2.65 16.30 -15.87
CA LEU A 50 3.94 16.96 -15.81
C LEU A 50 4.46 17.14 -17.22
N GLN A 51 4.77 18.38 -17.60
CA GLN A 51 5.37 18.69 -18.89
C GLN A 51 6.88 18.50 -18.83
N TYR A 52 7.47 18.29 -19.99
CA TYR A 52 8.93 18.39 -20.13
C TYR A 52 9.42 19.75 -19.59
N ASN A 53 10.58 19.76 -18.99
CA ASN A 53 11.20 20.97 -18.43
C ASN A 53 10.46 21.60 -17.23
N LEU A 54 9.84 20.78 -16.38
CA LEU A 54 9.28 21.22 -15.10
C LEU A 54 8.03 22.08 -15.20
N PHE A 55 7.36 22.08 -16.33
CA PHE A 55 6.05 22.72 -16.47
C PHE A 55 4.95 21.72 -16.13
N ASP A 56 4.00 22.20 -15.39
CA ASP A 56 2.77 21.51 -15.11
C ASP A 56 1.66 22.09 -15.96
N SER A 57 1.14 21.30 -16.88
CA SER A 57 -0.06 21.66 -17.62
C SER A 57 -1.26 21.04 -16.93
N HIS A 58 -2.04 21.82 -16.25
CA HIS A 58 -3.31 21.34 -15.75
C HIS A 58 -4.33 21.31 -16.84
N GLY A 59 -4.66 20.15 -17.23
CA GLY A 59 -5.90 19.94 -17.92
C GLY A 59 -6.99 19.59 -16.91
N SER A 60 -8.16 20.11 -17.18
CA SER A 60 -9.47 19.61 -16.76
C SER A 60 -9.55 18.92 -15.38
N GLY A 61 -9.94 19.62 -14.43
CA GLY A 61 -10.31 19.07 -13.14
C GLY A 61 -10.29 20.08 -12.03
N GLY A 62 -10.52 21.34 -12.34
CA GLY A 62 -10.88 22.33 -11.35
C GLY A 62 -9.73 23.01 -10.62
N GLY A 63 -8.53 22.91 -11.11
CA GLY A 63 -7.46 23.77 -10.64
C GLY A 63 -7.02 24.70 -11.75
N ASP A 64 -7.32 25.98 -11.64
CA ASP A 64 -6.82 27.00 -12.54
C ASP A 64 -5.31 27.07 -12.50
N THR A 65 -4.67 26.38 -13.42
CA THR A 65 -3.25 26.52 -13.65
C THR A 65 -2.93 27.24 -14.92
N MET A 66 -3.97 27.58 -15.61
CA MET A 66 -3.91 28.50 -16.72
C MET A 66 -4.24 29.92 -16.21
N MET A 67 -3.24 30.65 -15.81
CA MET A 67 -3.38 32.07 -15.68
C MET A 67 -3.35 32.66 -17.10
N ASN A 68 -4.48 33.20 -17.55
CA ASN A 68 -4.63 33.83 -18.88
C ASN A 68 -4.27 32.89 -20.07
N GLY A 69 -4.59 31.60 -19.97
CA GLY A 69 -4.29 30.66 -21.06
C GLY A 69 -2.82 30.18 -21.11
N THR A 70 -2.02 30.50 -20.11
CA THR A 70 -0.60 30.13 -20.07
C THR A 70 -0.34 29.02 -19.04
N THR A 71 0.45 28.05 -19.40
CA THR A 71 0.89 26.98 -18.47
C THR A 71 1.71 27.57 -17.33
N VAL A 72 1.37 27.24 -16.10
CA VAL A 72 2.09 27.73 -14.91
C VAL A 72 3.23 26.77 -14.57
N TRP A 73 4.39 27.33 -14.29
CA TRP A 73 5.54 26.54 -13.84
C TRP A 73 5.37 26.10 -12.39
N GLN A 74 5.41 24.78 -12.16
CA GLN A 74 5.21 24.16 -10.85
C GLN A 74 6.24 23.03 -10.62
N ILE A 75 7.47 23.42 -10.40
CA ILE A 75 8.60 22.49 -10.15
C ILE A 75 8.38 21.62 -8.90
N ASP A 76 7.66 22.14 -7.92
CA ASP A 76 7.24 21.42 -6.70
C ASP A 76 6.34 20.23 -7.02
N GLY A 77 5.54 20.29 -8.09
CA GLY A 77 4.82 19.12 -8.60
C GLY A 77 5.76 17.99 -9.02
N ASN A 78 6.82 18.33 -9.76
CA ASN A 78 7.82 17.37 -10.23
C ASN A 78 8.62 16.75 -9.06
N PHE A 79 9.11 17.59 -8.16
CA PHE A 79 9.91 17.10 -7.02
C PHE A 79 9.06 16.37 -5.99
N GLY A 80 7.84 16.87 -5.74
CA GLY A 80 6.92 16.22 -4.84
C GLY A 80 6.40 14.88 -5.36
N LEU A 81 6.31 14.69 -6.69
CA LEU A 81 6.05 13.39 -7.29
C LEU A 81 7.15 12.40 -6.94
N THR A 82 8.41 12.77 -7.19
CA THR A 82 9.57 11.92 -6.90
C THR A 82 9.65 11.58 -5.41
N SER A 83 9.43 12.57 -4.55
CA SER A 83 9.32 12.38 -3.11
C SER A 83 8.19 11.43 -2.74
N GLY A 84 7.03 11.55 -3.37
CA GLY A 84 5.87 10.68 -3.13
C GLY A 84 6.17 9.22 -3.46
N VAL A 85 6.81 8.96 -4.60
CA VAL A 85 7.26 7.61 -4.96
C VAL A 85 8.25 7.06 -3.93
N ALA A 86 9.22 7.87 -3.48
CA ALA A 86 10.16 7.45 -2.44
C ALA A 86 9.44 7.11 -1.12
N GLU A 87 8.45 7.92 -0.70
CA GLU A 87 7.64 7.66 0.50
C GLU A 87 6.74 6.42 0.37
N MET A 88 6.36 6.03 -0.85
CA MET A 88 5.64 4.77 -1.08
C MET A 88 6.53 3.54 -0.87
N LEU A 89 7.83 3.68 -1.09
CA LEU A 89 8.82 2.62 -1.01
C LEU A 89 9.49 2.57 0.36
N VAL A 90 10.01 3.68 0.88
CA VAL A 90 10.73 3.74 2.16
C VAL A 90 10.23 4.91 3.01
N GLN A 91 9.95 4.63 4.27
CA GLN A 91 9.71 5.66 5.30
C GLN A 91 10.62 5.46 6.50
N SER A 92 11.15 6.54 7.07
CA SER A 92 12.08 6.46 8.21
C SER A 92 11.89 7.57 9.26
N GLN A 93 10.73 8.26 9.25
CA GLN A 93 10.47 9.38 10.17
C GLN A 93 10.08 8.95 11.59
N SER A 94 9.70 7.70 11.81
CA SER A 94 9.18 7.18 13.09
C SER A 94 10.25 6.57 14.00
N GLY A 95 11.53 6.76 13.68
CA GLY A 95 12.65 6.21 14.45
C GLY A 95 13.09 4.81 14.01
N TYR A 96 12.43 4.25 13.01
CA TYR A 96 12.79 3.01 12.32
C TYR A 96 12.55 3.17 10.83
N THR A 97 13.11 2.28 10.02
CA THR A 97 12.88 2.22 8.58
C THR A 97 11.74 1.26 8.30
N GLN A 98 10.69 1.76 7.67
CA GLN A 98 9.57 0.96 7.18
C GLN A 98 9.79 0.71 5.70
N PHE A 99 9.80 -0.56 5.31
CA PHE A 99 9.99 -1.01 3.95
C PHE A 99 8.64 -1.17 3.25
N LEU A 100 8.57 -0.79 1.98
CA LEU A 100 7.39 -0.91 1.11
C LEU A 100 6.06 -0.48 1.76
N PRO A 101 6.00 0.66 2.51
CA PRO A 101 4.84 1.00 3.34
C PRO A 101 3.57 1.25 2.54
N ALA A 102 3.69 1.64 1.27
CA ALA A 102 2.54 2.02 0.46
C ALA A 102 2.70 1.55 -1.00
N ILE A 103 3.10 0.30 -1.18
CA ILE A 103 3.19 -0.30 -2.51
C ILE A 103 1.78 -0.53 -3.06
N PRO A 104 1.44 -0.07 -4.29
CA PRO A 104 0.15 -0.35 -4.91
C PRO A 104 0.14 -1.74 -5.55
N SER A 105 -1.04 -2.33 -5.71
CA SER A 105 -1.22 -3.61 -6.39
C SER A 105 -0.67 -3.64 -7.83
N ALA A 106 -0.68 -2.48 -8.51
CA ALA A 106 -0.12 -2.36 -9.85
C ALA A 106 1.40 -2.53 -9.93
N TRP A 107 2.11 -2.49 -8.81
CA TRP A 107 3.54 -2.76 -8.75
C TRP A 107 3.78 -4.18 -8.24
N GLU A 108 3.32 -5.17 -9.02
CA GLU A 108 3.43 -6.60 -8.68
C GLU A 108 4.86 -7.04 -8.45
N GLU A 109 5.80 -6.54 -9.25
CA GLU A 109 7.22 -6.83 -9.12
C GLU A 109 8.06 -5.57 -9.28
N GLY A 110 9.20 -5.54 -8.65
CA GLY A 110 10.11 -4.42 -8.79
C GLY A 110 11.35 -4.51 -7.92
N SER A 111 12.21 -3.54 -8.15
CA SER A 111 13.38 -3.32 -7.30
C SER A 111 13.79 -1.86 -7.30
N VAL A 112 14.32 -1.41 -6.20
CA VAL A 112 14.89 -0.09 -6.05
C VAL A 112 16.18 -0.17 -5.26
N GLN A 113 17.12 0.70 -5.57
CA GLN A 113 18.41 0.79 -4.88
C GLN A 113 18.75 2.26 -4.60
N GLY A 114 19.42 2.49 -3.48
CA GLY A 114 20.00 3.79 -3.17
C GLY A 114 19.06 4.78 -2.50
N LEU A 115 17.89 4.35 -2.02
CA LEU A 115 17.01 5.20 -1.23
C LEU A 115 17.66 5.55 0.12
N LYS A 116 17.61 6.82 0.50
CA LYS A 116 18.22 7.29 1.74
C LYS A 116 17.19 7.29 2.87
N ALA A 117 17.54 6.61 3.95
CA ALA A 117 16.80 6.61 5.20
C ALA A 117 17.56 7.39 6.30
N ARG A 118 16.82 7.82 7.32
CA ARG A 118 17.37 8.52 8.47
C ARG A 118 18.37 7.65 9.21
N GLY A 119 19.36 8.28 9.82
CA GLY A 119 20.47 7.60 10.49
C GLY A 119 21.62 7.24 9.55
N ASN A 120 21.67 7.84 8.36
CA ASN A 120 22.68 7.61 7.31
C ASN A 120 22.65 6.18 6.76
N PHE A 121 21.47 5.67 6.51
CA PHE A 121 21.29 4.38 5.87
C PHE A 121 20.93 4.54 4.40
N THR A 122 21.48 3.65 3.57
CA THR A 122 21.08 3.46 2.17
C THR A 122 20.33 2.14 2.06
N ILE A 123 19.16 2.21 1.47
CA ILE A 123 18.20 1.12 1.39
C ILE A 123 18.03 0.67 -0.05
N GLY A 124 17.97 -0.64 -0.25
CA GLY A 124 17.47 -1.25 -1.47
C GLY A 124 16.39 -2.25 -1.13
N GLU A 125 15.48 -2.46 -2.07
CA GLU A 125 14.33 -3.33 -1.92
C GLU A 125 14.10 -4.11 -3.20
N LYS A 126 13.69 -5.35 -3.07
CA LYS A 126 13.25 -6.20 -4.17
C LYS A 126 12.00 -6.95 -3.75
N TRP A 127 11.01 -6.94 -4.61
CA TRP A 127 9.73 -7.62 -4.38
C TRP A 127 9.22 -8.30 -5.64
N ALA A 128 8.42 -9.32 -5.47
CA ALA A 128 7.69 -10.00 -6.53
C ALA A 128 6.33 -10.44 -5.99
N ASN A 129 5.31 -10.45 -6.85
CA ASN A 129 3.92 -10.74 -6.48
C ASN A 129 3.40 -9.85 -5.32
N GLY A 130 3.85 -8.59 -5.26
CA GLY A 130 3.49 -7.66 -4.21
C GLY A 130 4.16 -7.89 -2.85
N VAL A 131 5.07 -8.86 -2.74
CA VAL A 131 5.71 -9.28 -1.48
C VAL A 131 7.21 -9.07 -1.55
N ALA A 132 7.80 -8.65 -0.43
CA ALA A 132 9.24 -8.48 -0.35
C ALA A 132 9.99 -9.81 -0.48
N GLU A 133 10.99 -9.84 -1.35
CA GLU A 133 11.97 -10.93 -1.42
C GLU A 133 13.20 -10.61 -0.58
N THR A 134 13.74 -9.40 -0.74
CA THR A 134 14.95 -8.98 -0.03
C THR A 134 14.97 -7.49 0.22
N PHE A 135 15.55 -7.10 1.36
CA PHE A 135 15.96 -5.74 1.61
C PHE A 135 17.47 -5.66 1.78
N THR A 136 18.06 -4.58 1.30
CA THR A 136 19.48 -4.30 1.54
C THR A 136 19.63 -3.03 2.36
N VAL A 137 20.55 -3.05 3.31
CA VAL A 137 20.84 -1.94 4.21
C VAL A 137 22.33 -1.68 4.21
N CYS A 138 22.76 -0.46 3.91
CA CYS A 138 24.13 -0.02 4.04
C CYS A 138 24.18 1.18 4.99
N TYR A 139 25.12 1.17 5.93
CA TYR A 139 25.37 2.31 6.79
C TYR A 139 26.46 3.19 6.19
N ASP A 140 26.11 4.43 5.83
CA ASP A 140 27.01 5.40 5.17
C ASP A 140 27.50 6.51 6.13
N GLY A 141 27.27 6.36 7.44
CA GLY A 141 27.66 7.37 8.41
C GLY A 141 29.14 7.35 8.78
N ASP A 142 29.59 8.41 9.42
CA ASP A 142 31.01 8.62 9.82
C ASP A 142 31.40 7.82 11.07
N LYS A 143 30.45 7.23 11.78
CA LYS A 143 30.73 6.37 12.95
C LYS A 143 31.12 4.98 12.49
N GLU A 144 31.82 4.24 13.35
CA GLU A 144 32.21 2.85 13.09
C GLU A 144 30.97 1.97 12.84
N SER A 145 29.89 2.21 13.59
CA SER A 145 28.62 1.51 13.46
C SER A 145 27.44 2.36 13.92
N SER A 146 26.24 1.91 13.57
CA SER A 146 24.97 2.46 14.05
C SER A 146 23.94 1.34 14.13
N THR A 147 23.03 1.43 15.10
CA THR A 147 21.90 0.50 15.18
C THR A 147 20.92 0.80 14.05
N PHE A 148 20.66 -0.20 13.24
CA PHE A 148 19.56 -0.19 12.27
C PHE A 148 18.32 -0.83 12.90
N THR A 149 17.16 -0.24 12.67
CA THR A 149 15.86 -0.84 13.01
C THR A 149 14.97 -0.80 11.78
N GLY A 150 14.49 -1.96 11.36
CA GLY A 150 13.61 -2.12 10.20
C GLY A 150 12.27 -2.73 10.58
N SER A 151 11.23 -2.38 9.81
CA SER A 151 9.86 -2.90 9.96
C SER A 151 9.30 -3.23 8.59
N TYR A 152 8.70 -4.41 8.50
CA TYR A 152 7.89 -4.90 7.38
C TYR A 152 7.02 -6.03 7.91
N GLU A 153 5.97 -6.41 7.20
CA GLU A 153 5.15 -7.56 7.56
C GLU A 153 6.04 -8.81 7.66
N ASP A 154 5.93 -9.56 8.75
CA ASP A 154 6.68 -10.78 9.04
C ASP A 154 8.23 -10.68 9.01
N ILE A 155 8.78 -9.48 9.08
CA ILE A 155 10.25 -9.27 9.08
C ILE A 155 10.96 -9.99 10.22
N THR A 156 10.26 -10.31 11.31
CA THR A 156 10.81 -11.08 12.43
C THR A 156 11.14 -12.52 12.07
N SER A 157 10.54 -13.06 10.99
CA SER A 157 10.89 -14.38 10.44
C SER A 157 12.13 -14.33 9.55
N ALA A 158 12.53 -13.16 9.07
CA ALA A 158 13.62 -13.02 8.13
C ALA A 158 14.98 -13.44 8.71
N LYS A 159 15.88 -13.85 7.83
CA LYS A 159 17.30 -14.01 8.10
C LYS A 159 18.08 -12.80 7.62
N VAL A 160 19.08 -12.39 8.36
CA VAL A 160 19.92 -11.25 7.99
C VAL A 160 21.34 -11.74 7.76
N TYR A 161 21.92 -11.31 6.64
CA TYR A 161 23.25 -11.70 6.22
C TYR A 161 24.17 -10.48 6.11
N ALA A 162 25.42 -10.65 6.55
CA ALA A 162 26.51 -9.72 6.30
C ALA A 162 27.69 -10.49 5.68
N ASP A 163 28.22 -10.02 4.55
CA ASP A 163 29.32 -10.71 3.83
C ASP A 163 28.99 -12.19 3.53
N GLY A 164 27.72 -12.52 3.26
CA GLY A 164 27.23 -13.87 2.97
C GLY A 164 27.10 -14.80 4.20
N LYS A 165 27.30 -14.27 5.41
CA LYS A 165 27.11 -15.02 6.67
C LYS A 165 25.91 -14.50 7.41
N GLU A 166 25.08 -15.42 7.90
CA GLU A 166 23.97 -15.06 8.78
C GLU A 166 24.49 -14.42 10.06
N ILE A 167 23.82 -13.36 10.49
CA ILE A 167 24.09 -12.66 11.74
C ILE A 167 22.89 -12.75 12.69
N GLU A 168 23.15 -12.71 13.98
CA GLU A 168 22.11 -12.57 14.98
C GLU A 168 21.53 -11.16 14.97
N VAL A 169 20.20 -11.07 15.09
CA VAL A 169 19.45 -9.81 15.15
C VAL A 169 18.48 -9.84 16.32
N THR A 170 18.20 -8.68 16.87
CA THR A 170 17.12 -8.55 17.86
C THR A 170 15.79 -8.52 17.12
N LYS A 171 14.88 -9.42 17.51
CA LYS A 171 13.52 -9.54 16.96
C LYS A 171 12.51 -9.09 18.00
N GLU A 172 11.66 -8.16 17.61
CA GLU A 172 10.60 -7.58 18.45
C GLU A 172 9.25 -7.98 17.87
N GLU A 173 8.74 -9.14 18.27
CA GLU A 173 7.49 -9.71 17.74
C GLU A 173 6.27 -8.80 17.96
N GLU A 174 6.19 -8.13 19.11
CA GLU A 174 5.07 -7.23 19.44
C GLU A 174 4.99 -6.01 18.51
N THR A 175 6.12 -5.55 18.01
CA THR A 175 6.22 -4.36 17.16
C THR A 175 6.44 -4.68 15.68
N GLY A 176 6.67 -5.94 15.33
CA GLY A 176 7.02 -6.39 13.98
C GLY A 176 8.31 -5.75 13.48
N ARG A 177 9.38 -5.76 14.30
CA ARG A 177 10.65 -5.12 13.99
C ARG A 177 11.83 -6.02 14.22
N ILE A 178 12.89 -5.74 13.46
CA ILE A 178 14.23 -6.28 13.70
C ILE A 178 15.21 -5.15 13.90
N SER A 179 16.24 -5.41 14.73
CA SER A 179 17.34 -4.45 14.93
C SER A 179 18.67 -5.17 14.93
N PHE A 180 19.68 -4.54 14.36
CA PHE A 180 21.07 -5.01 14.37
C PHE A 180 22.06 -3.86 14.29
N GLU A 181 23.31 -4.12 14.65
CA GLU A 181 24.39 -3.17 14.55
C GLU A 181 25.00 -3.19 13.13
N ALA A 182 24.79 -2.13 12.38
CA ALA A 182 25.32 -1.95 11.04
C ALA A 182 26.66 -1.20 11.07
N LYS A 183 27.72 -1.81 10.56
CA LYS A 183 29.06 -1.21 10.45
C LYS A 183 29.19 -0.38 9.18
N ALA A 184 29.96 0.69 9.26
CA ALA A 184 30.19 1.60 8.14
C ALA A 184 30.70 0.86 6.89
N GLY A 185 30.11 1.18 5.75
CA GLY A 185 30.47 0.64 4.43
C GLY A 185 30.12 -0.84 4.21
N LYS A 186 29.47 -1.51 5.18
CA LYS A 186 28.96 -2.87 4.98
C LYS A 186 27.55 -2.88 4.50
N THR A 187 27.26 -3.83 3.61
CA THR A 187 25.88 -4.12 3.15
C THR A 187 25.36 -5.32 3.88
N TYR A 188 24.16 -5.18 4.38
CA TYR A 188 23.38 -6.23 5.04
C TYR A 188 22.21 -6.60 4.13
N THR A 189 21.94 -7.89 4.00
CA THR A 189 20.78 -8.42 3.26
C THR A 189 19.81 -9.01 4.24
N ILE A 190 18.60 -8.50 4.26
CA ILE A 190 17.46 -9.08 4.98
C ILE A 190 16.73 -9.95 3.97
N ASP A 191 16.75 -11.24 4.17
CA ASP A 191 16.18 -12.25 3.29
C ASP A 191 14.80 -12.67 3.82
N MET A 192 13.77 -12.40 3.03
CA MET A 192 12.38 -12.70 3.34
C MET A 192 11.92 -14.05 2.77
N SER A 193 12.79 -14.77 2.03
CA SER A 193 12.40 -15.96 1.25
C SER A 193 12.06 -17.20 2.10
N GLU A 194 12.48 -17.23 3.37
CA GLU A 194 12.22 -18.34 4.29
C GLU A 194 11.01 -18.14 5.21
N THR A 195 10.05 -17.28 4.82
CA THR A 195 8.81 -17.17 5.58
C THR A 195 8.09 -18.53 5.57
N ASN A 196 7.76 -19.01 6.74
CA ASN A 196 7.24 -20.37 6.95
C ASN A 196 5.88 -20.55 6.27
N VAL A 197 5.79 -21.43 5.26
CA VAL A 197 4.55 -21.73 4.52
C VAL A 197 3.41 -22.13 5.47
N GLU A 198 3.72 -22.84 6.56
CA GLU A 198 2.73 -23.29 7.54
C GLU A 198 2.17 -22.12 8.36
N GLU A 199 3.00 -21.15 8.72
CA GLU A 199 2.59 -19.92 9.42
C GLU A 199 1.70 -19.05 8.52
N LEU A 200 2.00 -18.96 7.24
CA LEU A 200 1.13 -18.27 6.26
C LEU A 200 -0.21 -18.97 6.10
N LYS A 201 -0.24 -20.28 6.05
CA LYS A 201 -1.50 -21.05 6.03
C LYS A 201 -2.33 -20.78 7.28
N GLU A 202 -1.70 -20.76 8.47
CA GLU A 202 -2.38 -20.44 9.72
C GLU A 202 -2.94 -19.01 9.71
N LYS A 203 -2.15 -18.02 9.26
CA LYS A 203 -2.56 -16.63 9.14
C LYS A 203 -3.72 -16.47 8.15
N ALA A 204 -3.61 -17.06 6.95
CA ALA A 204 -4.66 -17.06 5.95
C ALA A 204 -5.95 -17.70 6.47
N THR A 205 -5.85 -18.82 7.17
CA THR A 205 -6.99 -19.49 7.78
C THR A 205 -7.63 -18.68 8.90
N ALA A 206 -6.82 -18.04 9.76
CA ALA A 206 -7.31 -17.18 10.82
C ALA A 206 -8.00 -15.93 10.25
N PHE A 207 -7.43 -15.33 9.20
CA PHE A 207 -8.00 -14.19 8.49
C PHE A 207 -9.35 -14.54 7.85
N LEU A 208 -9.45 -15.69 7.19
CA LEU A 208 -10.71 -16.18 6.61
C LEU A 208 -11.79 -16.39 7.68
N LYS A 209 -11.42 -16.92 8.85
CA LYS A 209 -12.37 -17.07 9.98
C LYS A 209 -12.88 -15.75 10.52
N GLN A 210 -12.05 -14.70 10.53
CA GLN A 210 -12.49 -13.34 10.90
C GLN A 210 -13.36 -12.69 9.84
N LEU A 211 -13.06 -12.93 8.57
CA LEU A 211 -13.73 -12.32 7.44
C LEU A 211 -15.17 -12.84 7.26
N HIS A 212 -15.41 -14.10 7.53
CA HIS A 212 -16.70 -14.74 7.31
C HIS A 212 -17.88 -14.08 8.07
N PRO A 213 -17.76 -13.72 9.36
CA PRO A 213 -18.80 -12.99 10.07
C PRO A 213 -19.06 -11.59 9.50
N ASP A 214 -18.00 -10.87 9.11
CA ASP A 214 -18.11 -9.51 8.54
C ASP A 214 -18.84 -9.55 7.19
N LEU A 215 -18.56 -10.55 6.37
CA LEU A 215 -19.24 -10.76 5.09
C LEU A 215 -20.73 -11.08 5.25
N ILE A 216 -21.10 -11.89 6.24
CA ILE A 216 -22.50 -12.18 6.55
C ILE A 216 -23.21 -10.88 6.96
N LYS A 217 -22.60 -10.08 7.83
CA LYS A 217 -23.17 -8.81 8.27
C LYS A 217 -23.35 -7.82 7.13
N ILE A 218 -22.36 -7.66 6.26
CA ILE A 218 -22.44 -6.82 5.06
C ILE A 218 -23.59 -7.29 4.13
N LYS A 219 -23.75 -8.61 3.96
CA LYS A 219 -24.86 -9.17 3.17
C LYS A 219 -26.22 -8.80 3.75
N GLU A 220 -26.40 -8.93 5.06
CA GLU A 220 -27.66 -8.62 5.74
C GLU A 220 -27.97 -7.12 5.65
N GLU A 221 -26.96 -6.26 5.82
CA GLU A 221 -27.09 -4.82 5.69
C GLU A 221 -27.43 -4.40 4.25
N LEU A 222 -26.78 -5.00 3.24
CA LEU A 222 -27.08 -4.80 1.82
C LEU A 222 -28.50 -5.24 1.47
N GLN A 223 -28.91 -6.44 1.90
CA GLN A 223 -30.27 -6.94 1.65
C GLN A 223 -31.30 -6.03 2.29
N SER A 224 -31.04 -5.58 3.52
CA SER A 224 -31.90 -4.65 4.24
C SER A 224 -32.00 -3.27 3.56
N ALA A 225 -30.91 -2.80 2.95
CA ALA A 225 -30.89 -1.56 2.16
C ALA A 225 -31.65 -1.71 0.83
N ILE A 226 -31.49 -2.85 0.14
CA ILE A 226 -32.24 -3.20 -1.09
C ILE A 226 -33.74 -3.25 -0.81
N ASP A 227 -34.16 -3.90 0.27
CA ASP A 227 -35.53 -4.02 0.66
C ASP A 227 -36.17 -2.67 1.02
N ARG A 228 -35.43 -1.75 1.58
CA ARG A 228 -35.87 -0.39 1.91
C ARG A 228 -35.94 0.54 0.68
N SER A 229 -35.07 0.35 -0.30
CA SER A 229 -34.94 1.26 -1.45
C SER A 229 -35.85 0.91 -2.64
N SER A 230 -36.68 -0.08 -2.53
CA SER A 230 -37.54 -0.57 -3.65
C SER A 230 -38.53 0.48 -4.20
N LYS A 231 -38.59 1.67 -3.64
CA LYS A 231 -39.53 2.72 -4.06
C LYS A 231 -38.94 3.98 -4.72
N GLU A 232 -37.62 4.24 -4.65
CA GLU A 232 -37.19 5.59 -5.09
C GLU A 232 -35.91 5.71 -5.93
N LEU A 233 -35.13 4.65 -6.24
CA LEU A 233 -33.74 4.96 -6.66
C LEU A 233 -33.11 4.04 -7.71
N GLY A 234 -33.23 4.40 -8.98
CA GLY A 234 -32.52 3.73 -10.09
C GLY A 234 -30.98 3.73 -9.95
N SER A 235 -30.37 4.78 -9.38
CA SER A 235 -28.94 4.88 -9.21
C SER A 235 -28.41 4.08 -8.00
N ILE A 236 -29.17 4.05 -6.89
CA ILE A 236 -28.82 3.26 -5.71
C ILE A 236 -29.02 1.77 -5.99
N LEU A 237 -30.07 1.40 -6.74
CA LEU A 237 -30.30 0.02 -7.17
C LEU A 237 -29.14 -0.48 -8.06
N THR A 238 -28.58 0.38 -8.91
CA THR A 238 -27.42 0.04 -9.74
C THR A 238 -26.17 -0.17 -8.89
N LYS A 239 -25.91 0.71 -7.93
CA LYS A 239 -24.78 0.56 -6.98
C LYS A 239 -24.96 -0.68 -6.09
N ALA A 240 -26.17 -0.93 -5.57
CA ALA A 240 -26.45 -2.12 -4.77
C ALA A 240 -26.26 -3.43 -5.57
N LYS A 241 -26.65 -3.45 -6.84
CA LYS A 241 -26.40 -4.59 -7.73
C LYS A 241 -24.90 -4.79 -8.02
N GLN A 242 -24.14 -3.70 -8.20
CA GLN A 242 -22.69 -3.77 -8.37
C GLN A 242 -22.01 -4.30 -7.09
N MET A 243 -22.48 -3.88 -5.91
CA MET A 243 -21.97 -4.38 -4.63
C MET A 243 -22.37 -5.83 -4.37
N ASP A 244 -23.58 -6.26 -4.73
CA ASP A 244 -23.98 -7.68 -4.66
C ASP A 244 -23.13 -8.54 -5.61
N GLN A 245 -22.84 -8.05 -6.80
CA GLN A 245 -21.94 -8.73 -7.74
C GLN A 245 -20.53 -8.85 -7.18
N LEU A 246 -20.00 -7.76 -6.64
CA LEU A 246 -18.68 -7.71 -5.99
C LEU A 246 -18.62 -8.70 -4.81
N TYR A 247 -19.65 -8.71 -3.98
CA TYR A 247 -19.80 -9.62 -2.84
C TYR A 247 -19.82 -11.10 -3.26
N ARG A 248 -20.55 -11.44 -4.33
CA ARG A 248 -20.60 -12.82 -4.85
C ARG A 248 -19.25 -13.27 -5.39
N THR A 249 -18.57 -12.39 -6.14
CA THR A 249 -17.20 -12.64 -6.60
C THR A 249 -16.28 -12.90 -5.40
N TYR A 250 -16.42 -12.12 -4.36
CA TYR A 250 -15.64 -12.21 -3.15
C TYR A 250 -15.85 -13.50 -2.36
N LEU A 251 -17.12 -13.91 -2.20
CA LEU A 251 -17.43 -15.21 -1.59
C LEU A 251 -16.85 -16.37 -2.39
N GLN A 252 -16.93 -16.28 -3.72
CA GLN A 252 -16.40 -17.32 -4.61
C GLN A 252 -14.88 -17.42 -4.48
N GLU A 253 -14.19 -16.28 -4.43
CA GLU A 253 -12.74 -16.25 -4.23
C GLU A 253 -12.36 -16.74 -2.82
N ALA A 254 -13.09 -16.32 -1.78
CA ALA A 254 -12.87 -16.81 -0.42
C ALA A 254 -13.10 -18.32 -0.28
N GLU A 255 -14.12 -18.87 -0.94
CA GLU A 255 -14.38 -20.31 -1.01
C GLU A 255 -13.27 -21.05 -1.77
N ASN A 256 -12.80 -20.49 -2.88
CA ASN A 256 -11.70 -21.05 -3.65
C ASN A 256 -10.41 -21.11 -2.81
N VAL A 257 -10.15 -20.07 -2.04
CA VAL A 257 -8.99 -20.00 -1.14
C VAL A 257 -9.10 -21.02 0.00
N TYR A 258 -10.27 -21.11 0.62
CA TYR A 258 -10.50 -22.12 1.67
C TYR A 258 -10.25 -23.53 1.12
N TYR A 259 -10.69 -23.80 -0.10
CA TYR A 259 -10.47 -25.08 -0.77
C TYR A 259 -9.00 -25.34 -1.12
N LEU A 260 -8.28 -24.28 -1.52
CA LEU A 260 -6.87 -24.35 -1.88
C LEU A 260 -5.96 -24.49 -0.65
N THR A 261 -6.29 -23.87 0.48
CA THR A 261 -5.52 -24.00 1.74
C THR A 261 -5.62 -25.40 2.37
N ASP A 262 -6.61 -26.20 1.99
CA ASP A 262 -6.79 -27.58 2.47
C ASP A 262 -6.09 -28.63 1.59
N GLN A 263 -5.42 -28.19 0.49
CA GLN A 263 -4.68 -29.09 -0.39
C GLN A 263 -3.21 -29.18 -0.01
N GLU A 264 -2.72 -30.40 0.17
CA GLU A 264 -1.29 -30.67 0.36
C GLU A 264 -0.50 -30.27 -0.91
N GLY A 265 0.50 -29.41 -0.77
CA GLY A 265 1.48 -29.14 -1.84
C GLY A 265 1.40 -27.78 -2.52
N LEU A 266 0.61 -26.84 -2.03
CA LEU A 266 0.64 -25.45 -2.52
C LEU A 266 2.00 -24.80 -2.25
N ALA A 267 2.57 -24.21 -3.29
CA ALA A 267 3.79 -23.44 -3.16
C ALA A 267 3.50 -22.14 -2.36
N TYR A 268 4.50 -21.70 -1.59
CA TYR A 268 4.48 -20.46 -0.82
C TYR A 268 3.89 -19.27 -1.60
N ASN A 269 4.34 -19.07 -2.84
CA ASN A 269 3.94 -17.97 -3.70
C ASN A 269 2.44 -17.97 -4.06
N GLU A 270 1.81 -19.15 -4.10
CA GLU A 270 0.38 -19.26 -4.41
C GLU A 270 -0.48 -18.90 -3.20
N ILE A 271 -0.07 -19.30 -2.00
CA ILE A 271 -0.76 -18.99 -0.75
C ILE A 271 -0.66 -17.50 -0.44
N ASP A 272 0.52 -16.92 -0.64
CA ASP A 272 0.78 -15.51 -0.40
C ASP A 272 0.05 -14.61 -1.40
N THR A 273 0.04 -14.96 -2.69
CA THR A 273 -0.75 -14.27 -3.72
C THR A 273 -2.23 -14.24 -3.33
N ILE A 274 -2.76 -15.35 -2.88
CA ILE A 274 -4.14 -15.50 -2.47
C ILE A 274 -4.44 -14.68 -1.20
N TYR A 275 -3.54 -14.69 -0.21
CA TYR A 275 -3.68 -13.88 0.99
C TYR A 275 -3.72 -12.39 0.69
N ASN A 276 -2.84 -11.92 -0.20
CA ASN A 276 -2.80 -10.51 -0.60
C ASN A 276 -4.04 -10.09 -1.40
N GLN A 277 -4.52 -10.93 -2.31
CA GLN A 277 -5.77 -10.70 -3.03
C GLN A 277 -6.96 -10.59 -2.08
N LEU A 278 -7.06 -11.45 -1.08
CA LEU A 278 -8.10 -11.38 -0.05
C LEU A 278 -7.99 -10.11 0.80
N ARG A 279 -6.78 -9.70 1.15
CA ARG A 279 -6.53 -8.47 1.92
C ARG A 279 -6.97 -7.24 1.13
N GLU A 280 -6.70 -7.17 -0.15
CA GLU A 280 -7.13 -6.08 -1.03
C GLU A 280 -8.65 -6.05 -1.22
N LEU A 281 -9.24 -7.21 -1.46
CA LEU A 281 -10.67 -7.33 -1.55
C LEU A 281 -11.36 -6.85 -0.25
N ARG A 282 -10.84 -7.24 0.91
CA ARG A 282 -11.32 -6.73 2.20
C ARG A 282 -11.23 -5.21 2.30
N HIS A 283 -10.11 -4.64 1.90
CA HIS A 283 -9.91 -3.19 1.93
C HIS A 283 -10.91 -2.47 1.01
N THR A 284 -11.15 -3.01 -0.17
CA THR A 284 -12.13 -2.49 -1.14
C THR A 284 -13.55 -2.55 -0.58
N LEU A 285 -13.92 -3.67 0.06
CA LEU A 285 -15.23 -3.83 0.69
C LEU A 285 -15.45 -2.90 1.89
N LEU A 286 -14.46 -2.77 2.77
CA LEU A 286 -14.53 -1.87 3.92
C LEU A 286 -14.53 -0.40 3.51
N GLY A 287 -13.84 -0.03 2.43
CA GLY A 287 -13.90 1.30 1.83
C GLY A 287 -15.29 1.61 1.26
N ASN A 288 -15.92 0.64 0.63
CA ASN A 288 -17.27 0.79 0.09
C ASN A 288 -18.36 0.76 1.17
N THR A 289 -18.15 0.11 2.31
CA THR A 289 -19.08 0.15 3.46
C THR A 289 -19.06 1.49 4.19
N GLY A 290 -17.94 2.22 4.19
CA GLY A 290 -17.87 3.60 4.67
C GLY A 290 -18.81 4.55 3.91
N ASP A 291 -18.95 4.34 2.61
CA ASP A 291 -19.90 5.08 1.78
C ASP A 291 -21.36 4.71 2.11
N MET A 292 -21.64 3.48 2.53
CA MET A 292 -22.99 3.05 2.91
C MET A 292 -23.46 3.68 4.22
N GLU A 293 -22.59 3.91 5.21
CA GLU A 293 -22.98 4.64 6.42
C GLU A 293 -23.38 6.09 6.14
N TYR A 294 -22.80 6.70 5.12
CA TYR A 294 -23.21 8.03 4.66
C TYR A 294 -24.62 8.06 4.12
N TYR A 295 -25.00 7.06 3.34
CA TYR A 295 -26.37 6.95 2.76
C TYR A 295 -27.43 6.49 3.75
N GLN A 296 -27.05 5.92 4.91
CA GLN A 296 -27.99 5.59 5.98
C GLN A 296 -28.37 6.81 6.84
N LYS A 297 -27.58 7.88 6.78
CA LYS A 297 -27.80 9.12 7.54
C LYS A 297 -28.44 10.24 6.71
N ALA A 298 -28.54 10.09 5.40
CA ALA A 298 -29.25 10.97 4.48
C ALA A 298 -30.65 10.43 4.14
#